data_25acfa1bc80a0af4701bc4a28ce1f320
#
_entry.id   25acfa1bc80a0af4701bc4a28ce1f320
#
_cell.length_a   1.000
_cell.length_b   1.000
_cell.length_c   1.000
_cell.angle_alpha   90.00
_cell.angle_beta   90.00
_cell.angle_gamma   90.00
#
_symmetry.space_group_name_H-M   'P 1'
#
loop_
_entity.id
_entity.type
_entity.pdbx_description
1 polymer ?
#
loop_
_entity_poly.entity_id
_entity_poly.type
_entity_poly.pdbx_seq_one_letter_code
_entity_poly.pdbx_strand_id
1 'polypeptide(L)'
;GYDAGRKIAIMASIAFNSRVTFSQVYTEGITKISADDIRYAKEFGYVIKLLGVARNVDGQIEVKVHPMLIDENHPLATVKDAFNAVFVHGDAMDDAMFMGRGAGEMPTASAVMGDIIDVMRDIVCDCCGRIGCSCYKKLYVKKIEETKSKFFLRIKAKDKTGVLANIASVLG
;
A
#
# COMPACT_ATOMS: atom_id res chain seq x y z
N GLY A 1 5.32 5.03 -7.73
CA GLY A 1 4.77 3.72 -7.30
C GLY A 1 5.75 2.59 -7.18
N TYR A 2 6.86 2.57 -7.95
CA TYR A 2 7.79 1.42 -8.00
C TYR A 2 8.47 1.13 -6.66
N ASP A 3 8.91 2.14 -5.93
CA ASP A 3 9.52 1.97 -4.61
C ASP A 3 8.52 1.36 -3.60
N ALA A 4 7.31 1.90 -3.56
CA ALA A 4 6.23 1.35 -2.74
C ALA A 4 5.87 -0.10 -3.15
N GLY A 5 5.91 -0.39 -4.47
CA GLY A 5 5.67 -1.74 -4.98
C GLY A 5 6.70 -2.77 -4.51
N ARG A 6 7.98 -2.41 -4.49
CA ARG A 6 9.03 -3.27 -3.95
C ARG A 6 8.90 -3.47 -2.44
N LYS A 7 8.60 -2.41 -1.70
CA LYS A 7 8.40 -2.45 -0.25
C LYS A 7 7.21 -3.36 0.12
N ILE A 8 6.06 -3.19 -0.54
CA ILE A 8 4.89 -4.02 -0.24
C ILE A 8 5.08 -5.49 -0.63
N ALA A 9 5.85 -5.79 -1.67
CA ALA A 9 6.18 -7.17 -2.03
C ALA A 9 6.96 -7.87 -0.90
N ILE A 10 7.94 -7.18 -0.31
CA ILE A 10 8.71 -7.69 0.84
C ILE A 10 7.79 -7.88 2.06
N MET A 11 7.01 -6.86 2.40
CA MET A 11 6.09 -6.92 3.54
C MET A 11 5.06 -8.04 3.39
N ALA A 12 4.47 -8.20 2.20
CA ALA A 12 3.53 -9.27 1.90
C ALA A 12 4.18 -10.66 2.03
N SER A 13 5.44 -10.79 1.57
CA SER A 13 6.17 -12.05 1.70
C SER A 13 6.37 -12.45 3.15
N ILE A 14 6.71 -11.51 4.01
CA ILE A 14 6.90 -11.72 5.45
C ILE A 14 5.55 -12.04 6.13
N ALA A 15 4.53 -11.20 5.89
CA ALA A 15 3.24 -11.31 6.56
C ALA A 15 2.49 -12.61 6.22
N PHE A 16 2.60 -13.08 4.98
CA PHE A 16 1.82 -14.24 4.51
C PHE A 16 2.65 -15.51 4.36
N ASN A 17 3.95 -15.47 4.73
CA ASN A 17 4.86 -16.59 4.61
C ASN A 17 4.91 -17.20 3.19
N SER A 18 4.75 -16.38 2.17
CA SER A 18 4.72 -16.78 0.76
C SER A 18 5.50 -15.76 -0.07
N ARG A 19 6.36 -16.23 -0.96
CA ARG A 19 7.18 -15.35 -1.78
C ARG A 19 6.30 -14.55 -2.75
N VAL A 20 6.29 -13.25 -2.57
CA VAL A 20 5.68 -12.26 -3.48
C VAL A 20 6.77 -11.46 -4.16
N THR A 21 6.78 -11.45 -5.50
CA THR A 21 7.75 -10.69 -6.29
C THR A 21 7.16 -9.37 -6.76
N PHE A 22 8.02 -8.39 -7.02
CA PHE A 22 7.57 -7.09 -7.53
C PHE A 22 6.76 -7.20 -8.84
N SER A 23 7.09 -8.15 -9.70
CA SER A 23 6.36 -8.38 -10.96
C SER A 23 4.90 -8.83 -10.77
N GLN A 24 4.55 -9.32 -9.59
CA GLN A 24 3.19 -9.72 -9.23
C GLN A 24 2.40 -8.57 -8.60
N VAL A 25 3.05 -7.44 -8.27
CA VAL A 25 2.40 -6.28 -7.65
C VAL A 25 1.83 -5.38 -8.73
N TYR A 26 0.51 -5.22 -8.76
CA TYR A 26 -0.09 -4.16 -9.56
C TYR A 26 0.39 -2.80 -9.05
N THR A 27 0.91 -1.95 -9.93
CA THR A 27 1.51 -0.69 -9.52
C THR A 27 1.04 0.46 -10.40
N GLU A 28 0.33 1.41 -9.80
CA GLU A 28 -0.06 2.66 -10.40
C GLU A 28 0.44 3.84 -9.55
N GLY A 29 1.01 4.87 -10.21
CA GLY A 29 1.51 6.08 -9.54
C GLY A 29 0.43 7.17 -9.43
N ILE A 30 0.81 8.30 -8.82
CA ILE A 30 -0.10 9.45 -8.57
C ILE A 30 -0.11 10.48 -9.71
N THR A 31 0.63 10.28 -10.79
CA THR A 31 0.82 11.29 -11.83
C THR A 31 -0.45 11.65 -12.59
N LYS A 32 -1.47 10.80 -12.52
CA LYS A 32 -2.79 11.03 -13.15
C LYS A 32 -3.77 11.76 -12.23
N ILE A 33 -3.43 11.96 -10.96
CA ILE A 33 -4.29 12.66 -10.01
C ILE A 33 -4.20 14.17 -10.26
N SER A 34 -5.33 14.79 -10.48
CA SER A 34 -5.46 16.24 -10.72
C SER A 34 -5.83 16.98 -9.44
N ALA A 35 -5.67 18.32 -9.47
CA ALA A 35 -6.12 19.20 -8.38
C ALA A 35 -7.64 19.09 -8.15
N ASP A 36 -8.42 18.87 -9.21
CA ASP A 36 -9.86 18.66 -9.10
C ASP A 36 -10.19 17.38 -8.35
N ASP A 37 -9.45 16.28 -8.60
CA ASP A 37 -9.67 15.01 -7.88
C ASP A 37 -9.42 15.18 -6.37
N ILE A 38 -8.38 15.95 -6.02
CA ILE A 38 -8.06 16.24 -4.61
C ILE A 38 -9.16 17.11 -3.98
N ARG A 39 -9.68 18.10 -4.70
CA ARG A 39 -10.77 18.95 -4.23
C ARG A 39 -12.04 18.15 -3.97
N TYR A 40 -12.47 17.33 -4.92
CA TYR A 40 -13.65 16.49 -4.76
C TYR A 40 -13.49 15.45 -3.67
N ALA A 41 -12.31 14.82 -3.57
CA ALA A 41 -12.04 13.91 -2.47
C ALA A 41 -12.29 14.59 -1.11
N LYS A 42 -11.76 15.81 -0.95
CA LYS A 42 -11.92 16.59 0.30
C LYS A 42 -13.39 16.98 0.55
N GLU A 43 -14.14 17.36 -0.49
CA GLU A 43 -15.58 17.68 -0.38
C GLU A 43 -16.39 16.47 0.13
N PHE A 44 -15.94 15.24 -0.16
CA PHE A 44 -16.57 14.01 0.31
C PHE A 44 -15.98 13.47 1.63
N GLY A 45 -15.09 14.21 2.32
CA GLY A 45 -14.45 13.78 3.56
C GLY A 45 -13.34 12.74 3.38
N TYR A 46 -12.70 12.72 2.20
CA TYR A 46 -11.61 11.80 1.88
C TYR A 46 -10.30 12.54 1.59
N VAL A 47 -9.20 11.84 1.79
CA VAL A 47 -7.87 12.24 1.30
C VAL A 47 -7.35 11.20 0.32
N ILE A 48 -6.61 11.66 -0.70
CA ILE A 48 -5.96 10.76 -1.66
C ILE A 48 -4.55 10.46 -1.18
N LYS A 49 -4.23 9.18 -1.01
CA LYS A 49 -2.89 8.70 -0.65
C LYS A 49 -2.44 7.62 -1.62
N LEU A 50 -1.14 7.60 -1.94
CA LEU A 50 -0.54 6.45 -2.62
C LEU A 50 -0.29 5.36 -1.58
N LEU A 51 -1.03 4.27 -1.65
CA LEU A 51 -0.93 3.17 -0.70
C LEU A 51 -0.47 1.90 -1.38
N GLY A 52 0.46 1.19 -0.73
CA GLY A 52 0.70 -0.23 -0.96
C GLY A 52 -0.22 -1.03 -0.05
N VAL A 53 -1.02 -1.90 -0.61
CA VAL A 53 -1.96 -2.74 0.12
C VAL A 53 -1.64 -4.20 -0.15
N ALA A 54 -1.52 -4.98 0.92
CA ALA A 54 -1.41 -6.44 0.83
C ALA A 54 -2.46 -7.06 1.76
N ARG A 55 -3.21 -8.02 1.26
CA ARG A 55 -4.26 -8.74 2.00
C ARG A 55 -4.20 -10.21 1.71
N ASN A 56 -4.53 -11.02 2.70
CA ASN A 56 -4.84 -12.42 2.50
C ASN A 56 -6.38 -12.56 2.47
N VAL A 57 -6.92 -12.97 1.34
CA VAL A 57 -8.35 -13.15 1.13
C VAL A 57 -8.58 -14.61 0.74
N ASP A 58 -9.17 -15.39 1.62
CA ASP A 58 -9.46 -16.82 1.41
C ASP A 58 -8.22 -17.64 1.00
N GLY A 59 -7.08 -17.37 1.63
CA GLY A 59 -5.83 -18.07 1.33
C GLY A 59 -5.12 -17.61 0.06
N GLN A 60 -5.57 -16.53 -0.57
CA GLN A 60 -4.96 -15.94 -1.75
C GLN A 60 -4.47 -14.52 -1.41
N ILE A 61 -3.38 -14.10 -2.04
CA ILE A 61 -2.77 -12.80 -1.77
C ILE A 61 -3.29 -11.77 -2.78
N GLU A 62 -3.83 -10.67 -2.28
CA GLU A 62 -4.03 -9.44 -3.05
C GLU A 62 -2.92 -8.47 -2.70
N VAL A 63 -2.17 -8.01 -3.70
CA VAL A 63 -1.10 -7.04 -3.50
C VAL A 63 -1.10 -5.99 -4.61
N LYS A 64 -1.19 -4.72 -4.22
CA LYS A 64 -1.30 -3.62 -5.17
C LYS A 64 -0.80 -2.29 -4.58
N VAL A 65 -0.33 -1.42 -5.45
CA VAL A 65 0.00 -0.02 -5.15
C VAL A 65 -0.76 0.88 -6.10
N HIS A 66 -1.58 1.73 -5.56
CA HIS A 66 -2.31 2.73 -6.35
C HIS A 66 -2.79 3.89 -5.47
N PRO A 67 -3.19 5.03 -6.06
CA PRO A 67 -3.88 6.09 -5.34
C PRO A 67 -5.19 5.56 -4.76
N MET A 68 -5.44 5.84 -3.49
CA MET A 68 -6.67 5.45 -2.80
C MET A 68 -7.28 6.65 -2.09
N LEU A 69 -8.61 6.70 -2.11
CA LEU A 69 -9.36 7.58 -1.22
C LEU A 69 -9.48 6.88 0.13
N ILE A 70 -9.00 7.54 1.17
CA ILE A 70 -9.15 7.10 2.55
C ILE A 70 -9.90 8.15 3.34
N ASP A 71 -10.74 7.71 4.27
CA ASP A 71 -11.47 8.60 5.17
C ASP A 71 -10.52 9.56 5.88
N GLU A 72 -10.88 10.83 6.02
CA GLU A 72 -10.03 11.84 6.64
C GLU A 72 -9.73 11.54 8.12
N ASN A 73 -10.58 10.75 8.79
CA ASN A 73 -10.40 10.29 10.17
C ASN A 73 -9.53 9.02 10.27
N HIS A 74 -9.18 8.38 9.15
CA HIS A 74 -8.32 7.20 9.19
C HIS A 74 -6.90 7.58 9.63
N PRO A 75 -6.22 6.80 10.49
CA PRO A 75 -4.86 7.12 10.97
C PRO A 75 -3.85 7.44 9.87
N LEU A 76 -3.89 6.73 8.74
CA LEU A 76 -3.02 7.01 7.59
C LEU A 76 -3.27 8.37 6.92
N ALA A 77 -4.44 8.98 7.11
CA ALA A 77 -4.75 10.30 6.55
C ALA A 77 -3.85 11.40 7.14
N THR A 78 -3.44 11.25 8.40
CA THR A 78 -2.60 12.21 9.14
C THR A 78 -1.13 12.20 8.73
N VAL A 79 -0.68 11.14 8.03
CA VAL A 79 0.71 11.00 7.60
C VAL A 79 1.02 11.99 6.48
N LYS A 80 1.95 12.92 6.70
CA LYS A 80 2.30 14.01 5.78
C LYS A 80 3.81 14.14 5.62
N ASP A 81 4.20 14.88 4.60
CA ASP A 81 5.59 15.29 4.31
C ASP A 81 6.56 14.10 4.21
N ALA A 82 7.65 14.14 4.96
CA ALA A 82 8.70 13.11 4.96
C ALA A 82 8.35 11.87 5.80
N PHE A 83 7.16 11.83 6.42
CA PHE A 83 6.74 10.68 7.20
C PHE A 83 6.18 9.58 6.32
N ASN A 84 6.54 8.35 6.67
CA ASN A 84 5.93 7.13 6.13
C ASN A 84 5.26 6.37 7.28
N ALA A 85 4.24 5.59 6.95
CA ALA A 85 3.59 4.73 7.91
C ALA A 85 3.28 3.37 7.31
N VAL A 86 3.29 2.36 8.17
CA VAL A 86 2.79 1.03 7.91
C VAL A 86 1.62 0.80 8.86
N PHE A 87 0.46 0.53 8.31
CA PHE A 87 -0.74 0.18 9.06
C PHE A 87 -0.97 -1.32 8.91
N VAL A 88 -1.11 -2.01 10.01
CA VAL A 88 -1.28 -3.46 10.07
C VAL A 88 -2.57 -3.76 10.81
N HIS A 89 -3.43 -4.56 10.18
CA HIS A 89 -4.59 -5.16 10.82
C HIS A 89 -4.34 -6.66 10.99
N GLY A 90 -4.52 -7.16 12.18
CA GLY A 90 -4.32 -8.58 12.48
C GLY A 90 -5.42 -9.13 13.38
N ASP A 91 -5.76 -10.40 13.20
CA ASP A 91 -6.88 -11.08 13.87
C ASP A 91 -6.83 -11.02 15.40
N ALA A 92 -5.62 -10.95 15.96
CA ALA A 92 -5.42 -11.00 17.42
C ALA A 92 -5.00 -9.66 18.03
N MET A 93 -4.52 -8.72 17.22
CA MET A 93 -3.99 -7.45 17.70
C MET A 93 -4.80 -6.24 17.21
N ASP A 94 -5.83 -6.47 16.40
CA ASP A 94 -6.58 -5.43 15.70
C ASP A 94 -5.65 -4.51 14.90
N ASP A 95 -5.74 -3.20 15.11
CA ASP A 95 -5.05 -2.20 14.34
C ASP A 95 -3.76 -1.73 15.02
N ALA A 96 -2.66 -1.75 14.28
CA ALA A 96 -1.39 -1.14 14.69
C ALA A 96 -0.85 -0.24 13.59
N MET A 97 -0.24 0.86 13.97
CA MET A 97 0.43 1.78 13.05
C MET A 97 1.84 2.08 13.51
N PHE A 98 2.78 1.92 12.58
CA PHE A 98 4.17 2.31 12.74
C PHE A 98 4.44 3.51 11.85
N MET A 99 4.92 4.60 12.43
CA MET A 99 5.19 5.83 11.69
C MET A 99 6.58 6.35 12.01
N GLY A 100 7.28 6.80 10.96
CA GLY A 100 8.61 7.39 11.11
C GLY A 100 9.03 8.17 9.88
N ARG A 101 10.15 8.88 9.99
CA ARG A 101 10.75 9.57 8.84
C ARG A 101 11.35 8.54 7.88
N GLY A 102 10.86 8.49 6.65
CA GLY A 102 11.35 7.59 5.60
C GLY A 102 12.47 8.19 4.75
N ALA A 103 12.72 9.49 4.86
CA ALA A 103 13.74 10.21 4.12
C ALA A 103 14.45 11.23 5.00
N GLY A 104 15.68 11.57 4.63
CA GLY A 104 16.56 12.48 5.34
C GLY A 104 17.92 11.85 5.67
N GLU A 105 18.95 12.64 5.76
CA GLU A 105 20.34 12.18 5.99
C GLU A 105 20.45 11.37 7.30
N MET A 106 20.03 11.95 8.40
CA MET A 106 20.12 11.32 9.72
C MET A 106 19.24 10.08 9.88
N PRO A 107 17.95 10.07 9.47
CA PRO A 107 17.15 8.85 9.51
C PRO A 107 17.73 7.72 8.68
N THR A 108 18.25 8.02 7.48
CA THR A 108 18.89 7.02 6.62
C THR A 108 20.19 6.51 7.23
N ALA A 109 21.04 7.40 7.72
CA ALA A 109 22.29 7.01 8.39
C ALA A 109 22.01 6.15 9.64
N SER A 110 21.02 6.50 10.44
CA SER A 110 20.62 5.71 11.63
C SER A 110 20.14 4.30 11.25
N ALA A 111 19.35 4.18 10.19
CA ALA A 111 18.89 2.87 9.71
C ALA A 111 20.05 1.99 9.24
N VAL A 112 20.96 2.54 8.42
CA VAL A 112 22.16 1.84 7.94
C VAL A 112 23.03 1.39 9.11
N MET A 113 23.28 2.28 10.07
CA MET A 113 24.08 1.94 11.26
C MET A 113 23.43 0.87 12.11
N GLY A 114 22.10 0.90 12.25
CA GLY A 114 21.35 -0.15 12.94
C GLY A 114 21.56 -1.52 12.31
N ASP A 115 21.43 -1.59 10.98
CA ASP A 115 21.64 -2.83 10.22
C ASP A 115 23.10 -3.34 10.33
N ILE A 116 24.09 -2.42 10.27
CA ILE A 116 25.51 -2.77 10.44
C ILE A 116 25.74 -3.38 11.84
N ILE A 117 25.20 -2.75 12.88
CA ILE A 117 25.35 -3.24 14.26
C ILE A 117 24.68 -4.62 14.41
N ASP A 118 23.52 -4.84 13.81
CA ASP A 118 22.85 -6.13 13.87
C ASP A 118 23.67 -7.23 13.15
N VAL A 119 24.21 -6.93 11.96
CA VAL A 119 25.10 -7.87 11.25
C VAL A 119 26.36 -8.16 12.05
N MET A 120 26.97 -7.16 12.70
CA MET A 120 28.14 -7.38 13.56
C MET A 120 27.80 -8.28 14.74
N ARG A 121 26.65 -8.13 15.36
CA ARG A 121 26.19 -9.01 16.45
C ARG A 121 26.00 -10.44 15.95
N ASP A 122 25.39 -10.62 14.79
CA ASP A 122 25.18 -11.92 14.18
C ASP A 122 26.52 -12.64 13.92
N ILE A 123 27.52 -11.92 13.42
CA ILE A 123 28.87 -12.46 13.21
C ILE A 123 29.52 -12.87 14.54
N VAL A 124 29.45 -12.02 15.57
CA VAL A 124 30.05 -12.31 16.89
C VAL A 124 29.38 -13.50 17.58
N CYS A 125 28.05 -13.61 17.39
CA CYS A 125 27.25 -14.67 18.00
C CYS A 125 27.19 -15.95 17.14
N ASP A 126 27.86 -15.99 15.99
CA ASP A 126 27.82 -17.09 15.02
C ASP A 126 26.39 -17.50 14.66
N CYS A 127 25.54 -16.50 14.38
CA CYS A 127 24.15 -16.72 13.99
C CYS A 127 23.84 -16.10 12.62
N CYS A 128 22.91 -16.71 11.88
CA CYS A 128 22.52 -16.30 10.55
C CYS A 128 21.19 -15.52 10.56
N GLY A 129 21.21 -14.33 11.18
CA GLY A 129 20.02 -13.48 11.28
C GLY A 129 19.01 -13.99 12.32
N ARG A 130 18.14 -13.08 12.77
CA ARG A 130 17.12 -13.38 13.80
C ARG A 130 15.94 -14.15 13.25
N ILE A 131 15.63 -13.97 11.98
CA ILE A 131 14.49 -14.58 11.30
C ILE A 131 14.99 -15.15 9.97
N GLY A 132 14.93 -16.47 9.84
CA GLY A 132 15.21 -17.14 8.57
C GLY A 132 14.14 -16.84 7.52
N CYS A 133 14.32 -17.39 6.31
CA CYS A 133 13.32 -17.26 5.26
C CYS A 133 12.01 -17.91 5.71
N SER A 134 10.95 -17.10 5.80
CA SER A 134 9.62 -17.54 6.22
C SER A 134 8.70 -17.93 5.05
N CYS A 135 9.21 -17.93 3.80
CA CYS A 135 8.42 -18.20 2.61
C CYS A 135 8.17 -19.70 2.36
N TYR A 136 7.57 -20.39 3.33
CA TYR A 136 7.28 -21.84 3.26
C TYR A 136 5.93 -22.16 2.61
N LYS A 137 5.08 -21.16 2.40
CA LYS A 137 3.80 -21.31 1.70
C LYS A 137 3.95 -20.93 0.22
N LYS A 138 3.10 -21.51 -0.62
CA LYS A 138 2.95 -21.14 -2.02
C LYS A 138 1.52 -20.68 -2.26
N LEU A 139 1.24 -19.44 -1.85
CA LEU A 139 -0.08 -18.85 -2.03
C LEU A 139 -0.19 -18.22 -3.42
N TYR A 140 -1.37 -18.32 -4.02
CA TYR A 140 -1.66 -17.65 -5.27
C TYR A 140 -1.74 -16.14 -5.07
N VAL A 141 -1.06 -15.37 -5.92
CA VAL A 141 -1.16 -13.91 -5.96
C VAL A 141 -2.17 -13.53 -7.04
N LYS A 142 -3.29 -12.93 -6.63
CA LYS A 142 -4.37 -12.52 -7.53
C LYS A 142 -3.90 -11.44 -8.50
N LYS A 143 -4.35 -11.53 -9.73
CA LYS A 143 -4.23 -10.42 -10.68
C LYS A 143 -5.19 -9.30 -10.30
N ILE A 144 -4.94 -8.09 -10.79
CA ILE A 144 -5.76 -6.92 -10.43
C ILE A 144 -7.25 -7.10 -10.85
N GLU A 145 -7.48 -7.78 -11.97
CA GLU A 145 -8.81 -8.05 -12.52
C GLU A 145 -9.62 -9.00 -11.62
N GLU A 146 -8.96 -9.80 -10.78
CA GLU A 146 -9.57 -10.72 -9.82
C GLU A 146 -9.88 -10.06 -8.47
N THR A 147 -9.45 -8.81 -8.29
CA THR A 147 -9.66 -8.07 -7.02
C THR A 147 -10.92 -7.22 -7.08
N LYS A 148 -11.63 -7.12 -5.95
CA LYS A 148 -12.81 -6.26 -5.81
C LYS A 148 -12.45 -5.01 -5.00
N SER A 149 -12.90 -3.84 -5.45
CA SER A 149 -12.65 -2.55 -4.80
C SER A 149 -13.82 -1.60 -5.07
N LYS A 150 -14.00 -0.62 -4.20
CA LYS A 150 -14.83 0.54 -4.53
C LYS A 150 -14.01 1.48 -5.41
N PHE A 151 -14.67 2.13 -6.36
CA PHE A 151 -14.03 3.06 -7.28
C PHE A 151 -14.64 4.44 -7.13
N PHE A 152 -13.81 5.47 -7.27
CA PHE A 152 -14.24 6.83 -7.49
C PHE A 152 -14.19 7.10 -9.00
N LEU A 153 -15.32 7.53 -9.55
CA LEU A 153 -15.41 7.88 -10.96
C LEU A 153 -15.69 9.37 -11.11
N ARG A 154 -14.83 10.07 -11.85
CA ARG A 154 -15.05 11.43 -12.29
C ARG A 154 -15.23 11.45 -13.80
N ILE A 155 -16.44 11.76 -14.23
CA ILE A 155 -16.81 11.77 -15.65
C ILE A 155 -17.03 13.22 -16.09
N LYS A 156 -16.28 13.66 -17.10
CA LYS A 156 -16.51 14.94 -17.76
C LYS A 156 -17.38 14.70 -18.99
N ALA A 157 -18.63 15.11 -18.91
CA ALA A 157 -19.60 14.93 -19.96
C ALA A 157 -20.07 16.28 -20.51
N LYS A 158 -20.54 16.30 -21.76
CA LYS A 158 -21.24 17.47 -22.31
C LYS A 158 -22.65 17.53 -21.71
N ASP A 159 -23.09 18.72 -21.35
CA ASP A 159 -24.47 18.92 -20.86
C ASP A 159 -25.43 18.80 -22.04
N LYS A 160 -26.00 17.63 -22.22
CA LYS A 160 -27.00 17.29 -23.26
C LYS A 160 -28.03 16.34 -22.67
N THR A 161 -29.25 16.45 -23.14
CA THR A 161 -30.35 15.55 -22.77
C THR A 161 -29.98 14.09 -22.98
N GLY A 162 -30.23 13.25 -21.99
CA GLY A 162 -29.99 11.81 -22.03
C GLY A 162 -28.57 11.35 -21.65
N VAL A 163 -27.57 12.22 -21.52
CA VAL A 163 -26.20 11.81 -21.19
C VAL A 163 -26.10 11.14 -19.82
N LEU A 164 -26.77 11.69 -18.82
CA LEU A 164 -26.78 11.10 -17.47
C LEU A 164 -27.48 9.73 -17.47
N ALA A 165 -28.60 9.61 -18.20
CA ALA A 165 -29.31 8.34 -18.32
C ALA A 165 -28.43 7.26 -18.97
N ASN A 166 -27.70 7.62 -20.04
CA ASN A 166 -26.79 6.68 -20.71
C ASN A 166 -25.64 6.25 -19.79
N ILE A 167 -25.06 7.17 -19.00
CA ILE A 167 -24.01 6.84 -18.04
C ILE A 167 -24.56 5.90 -16.95
N ALA A 168 -25.74 6.23 -16.40
CA ALA A 168 -26.37 5.41 -15.36
C ALA A 168 -26.72 4.01 -15.86
N SER A 169 -27.18 3.86 -17.09
CA SER A 169 -27.53 2.55 -17.66
C SER A 169 -26.31 1.64 -17.90
N VAL A 170 -25.11 2.20 -18.02
CA VAL A 170 -23.85 1.42 -18.13
C VAL A 170 -23.34 0.99 -16.77
N LEU A 171 -23.64 1.75 -15.73
CA LEU A 171 -23.15 1.48 -14.39
C LEU A 171 -24.07 0.56 -13.57
N GLY A 172 -25.21 0.20 -14.06
CA GLY A 172 -26.16 -0.71 -13.44
C GLY A 172 -27.53 -0.14 -13.34
#